data_e95e977d516f36cca5aa1d155000d9bd
#
_entry.id   e95e977d516f36cca5aa1d155000d9bd
#
_cell.length_a   1.000
_cell.length_b   1.000
_cell.length_c   1.000
_cell.angle_alpha   90.00
_cell.angle_beta   90.00
_cell.angle_gamma   90.00
#
_symmetry.space_group_name_H-M   'P 1'
#
loop_
_entity.id
_entity.type
_entity.pdbx_description
1 polymer ?
#
loop_
_entity_poly.entity_id
_entity_poly.type
_entity_poly.pdbx_seq_one_letter_code
_entity_poly.pdbx_strand_id
1 'polypeptide(L)'
;FGIVTVGDLAKTGIDTIVGALGSAQGRHLHALANGIDERAVEPERKAKSIGHEETFAQDRHDRESLEREIIRFSDAIATRLRKHGLAGRTISIKVRFHDFRTITRAASLAAPTDASTVIAREAKALLAVVDPSIGVRLLGVSVSGLTEDTAHQLSFDDAEAPAWTEANRAIDEIRERFGADAIGPAAIATARGLELKRKGGQQWGPHDTAPATPPARAREHPED
;
A
#
# COMPACT_ATOMS: atom_id res chain seq x y z
N PHE A 1 -23.93 -3.62 -28.54
CA PHE A 1 -25.24 -3.57 -27.85
C PHE A 1 -25.61 -2.15 -27.39
N GLY A 2 -24.75 -1.13 -27.60
CA GLY A 2 -25.02 0.26 -27.20
C GLY A 2 -25.12 0.52 -25.70
N ILE A 3 -24.62 -0.39 -24.87
CA ILE A 3 -24.59 -0.26 -23.38
C ILE A 3 -23.43 0.65 -23.01
N VAL A 4 -23.73 1.84 -22.47
CA VAL A 4 -22.74 2.84 -22.06
C VAL A 4 -22.79 3.06 -20.54
N THR A 5 -23.97 2.87 -19.94
CA THR A 5 -24.20 3.10 -18.51
C THR A 5 -24.70 1.84 -17.80
N VAL A 6 -24.62 1.84 -16.45
CA VAL A 6 -25.23 0.79 -15.62
C VAL A 6 -26.75 0.72 -15.86
N GLY A 7 -27.39 1.87 -16.07
CA GLY A 7 -28.81 1.93 -16.38
C GLY A 7 -29.19 1.27 -17.72
N ASP A 8 -28.32 1.37 -18.74
CA ASP A 8 -28.50 0.66 -20.01
C ASP A 8 -28.37 -0.84 -19.81
N LEU A 9 -27.37 -1.26 -19.00
CA LEU A 9 -27.18 -2.66 -18.66
C LEU A 9 -28.38 -3.26 -17.92
N ALA A 10 -28.95 -2.52 -16.96
CA ALA A 10 -30.13 -2.93 -16.22
C ALA A 10 -31.38 -3.12 -17.12
N LYS A 11 -31.51 -2.29 -18.18
CA LYS A 11 -32.63 -2.36 -19.14
C LYS A 11 -32.45 -3.40 -20.25
N THR A 12 -31.20 -3.86 -20.44
CA THR A 12 -30.88 -4.86 -21.46
C THR A 12 -31.39 -6.24 -21.04
N GLY A 13 -32.03 -6.96 -21.92
CA GLY A 13 -32.53 -8.31 -21.63
C GLY A 13 -31.41 -9.25 -21.20
N ILE A 14 -31.66 -10.05 -20.16
CA ILE A 14 -30.67 -10.94 -19.55
C ILE A 14 -30.06 -11.94 -20.57
N ASP A 15 -30.87 -12.42 -21.52
CA ASP A 15 -30.39 -13.39 -22.50
C ASP A 15 -29.36 -12.79 -23.48
N THR A 16 -29.49 -11.50 -23.79
CA THR A 16 -28.49 -10.74 -24.56
C THR A 16 -27.16 -10.63 -23.82
N ILE A 17 -27.22 -10.32 -22.53
CA ILE A 17 -26.04 -10.18 -21.70
C ILE A 17 -25.35 -11.53 -21.46
N VAL A 18 -26.15 -12.57 -21.21
CA VAL A 18 -25.69 -13.96 -21.06
C VAL A 18 -25.06 -14.47 -22.36
N GLY A 19 -25.64 -14.19 -23.48
CA GLY A 19 -25.08 -14.55 -24.78
C GLY A 19 -23.72 -13.91 -25.06
N ALA A 20 -23.50 -12.66 -24.60
CA ALA A 20 -22.27 -11.92 -24.81
C ALA A 20 -21.17 -12.28 -23.80
N LEU A 21 -21.50 -12.51 -22.51
CA LEU A 21 -20.54 -12.62 -21.41
C LEU A 21 -20.52 -14.02 -20.76
N GLY A 22 -21.35 -14.92 -21.21
CA GLY A 22 -21.56 -16.23 -20.59
C GLY A 22 -22.53 -16.19 -19.40
N SER A 23 -23.05 -17.36 -19.04
CA SER A 23 -24.14 -17.49 -18.07
C SER A 23 -23.81 -16.90 -16.68
N ALA A 24 -22.66 -17.26 -16.10
CA ALA A 24 -22.32 -16.84 -14.75
C ALA A 24 -22.11 -15.32 -14.64
N GLN A 25 -21.28 -14.77 -15.51
CA GLN A 25 -20.93 -13.35 -15.47
C GLN A 25 -22.08 -12.48 -15.95
N GLY A 26 -22.81 -12.91 -17.00
CA GLY A 26 -23.95 -12.17 -17.53
C GLY A 26 -25.08 -12.03 -16.52
N ARG A 27 -25.46 -13.12 -15.83
CA ARG A 27 -26.48 -13.05 -14.77
C ARG A 27 -26.02 -12.20 -13.60
N HIS A 28 -24.78 -12.35 -13.18
CA HIS A 28 -24.22 -11.59 -12.05
C HIS A 28 -24.22 -10.09 -12.34
N LEU A 29 -23.71 -9.66 -13.49
CA LEU A 29 -23.68 -8.23 -13.86
C LEU A 29 -25.08 -7.65 -14.04
N HIS A 30 -26.01 -8.40 -14.63
CA HIS A 30 -27.40 -7.96 -14.76
C HIS A 30 -28.07 -7.79 -13.39
N ALA A 31 -27.85 -8.73 -12.45
CA ALA A 31 -28.35 -8.62 -11.08
C ALA A 31 -27.80 -7.38 -10.38
N LEU A 32 -26.46 -7.16 -10.44
CA LEU A 32 -25.83 -5.98 -9.85
C LEU A 32 -26.35 -4.67 -10.46
N ALA A 33 -26.57 -4.62 -11.78
CA ALA A 33 -27.11 -3.45 -12.45
C ALA A 33 -28.53 -3.11 -11.98
N ASN A 34 -29.29 -4.10 -11.53
CA ASN A 34 -30.63 -3.95 -10.95
C ASN A 34 -30.59 -3.79 -9.41
N GLY A 35 -29.42 -3.59 -8.80
CA GLY A 35 -29.26 -3.40 -7.34
C GLY A 35 -29.42 -4.69 -6.54
N ILE A 36 -29.35 -5.86 -7.17
CA ILE A 36 -29.48 -7.18 -6.53
C ILE A 36 -28.06 -7.74 -6.30
N ASP A 37 -27.65 -7.82 -5.04
CA ASP A 37 -26.41 -8.46 -4.61
C ASP A 37 -26.70 -9.34 -3.38
N GLU A 38 -26.74 -10.64 -3.59
CA GLU A 38 -27.05 -11.61 -2.54
C GLU A 38 -25.80 -12.02 -1.71
N ARG A 39 -24.64 -11.45 -2.03
CA ARG A 39 -23.41 -11.77 -1.30
C ARG A 39 -23.49 -11.23 0.11
N ALA A 40 -23.22 -12.10 1.08
CA ALA A 40 -23.13 -11.69 2.49
C ALA A 40 -21.93 -10.75 2.69
N VAL A 41 -22.04 -9.82 3.63
CA VAL A 41 -20.90 -9.05 4.12
C VAL A 41 -20.07 -9.95 5.01
N GLU A 42 -18.82 -10.21 4.63
CA GLU A 42 -17.87 -11.02 5.39
C GLU A 42 -16.87 -10.08 6.10
N PRO A 43 -17.14 -9.63 7.33
CA PRO A 43 -16.31 -8.65 8.03
C PRO A 43 -14.96 -9.22 8.47
N GLU A 44 -14.88 -10.54 8.67
CA GLU A 44 -13.69 -11.23 9.20
C GLU A 44 -12.85 -11.91 8.12
N ARG A 45 -12.95 -11.46 6.87
CA ARG A 45 -12.16 -12.06 5.79
C ARG A 45 -10.66 -11.86 6.03
N LYS A 46 -9.91 -12.98 6.11
CA LYS A 46 -8.44 -12.93 6.22
C LYS A 46 -7.84 -12.10 5.09
N ALA A 47 -6.92 -11.21 5.43
CA ALA A 47 -6.20 -10.41 4.44
C ALA A 47 -5.40 -11.34 3.50
N LYS A 48 -5.49 -11.12 2.20
CA LYS A 48 -4.71 -11.86 1.19
C LYS A 48 -3.37 -11.19 0.89
N SER A 49 -3.29 -9.90 1.13
CA SER A 49 -2.10 -9.07 0.94
C SER A 49 -2.16 -7.83 1.83
N ILE A 50 -0.99 -7.29 2.16
CA ILE A 50 -0.82 -5.99 2.80
C ILE A 50 0.01 -5.13 1.85
N GLY A 51 -0.52 -3.96 1.49
CA GLY A 51 0.14 -3.07 0.54
C GLY A 51 0.02 -1.60 0.93
N HIS A 52 0.86 -0.79 0.34
CA HIS A 52 0.80 0.67 0.39
C HIS A 52 1.03 1.20 -1.02
N GLU A 53 0.14 2.04 -1.51
CA GLU A 53 0.30 2.72 -2.80
C GLU A 53 -0.06 4.19 -2.66
N GLU A 54 0.56 5.01 -3.48
CA GLU A 54 0.32 6.44 -3.51
C GLU A 54 0.33 6.97 -4.93
N THR A 55 -0.64 7.84 -5.22
CA THR A 55 -0.63 8.68 -6.42
C THR A 55 0.06 9.99 -6.09
N PHE A 56 1.10 10.34 -6.83
CA PHE A 56 1.85 11.56 -6.60
C PHE A 56 1.12 12.78 -7.15
N ALA A 57 1.23 13.91 -6.46
CA ALA A 57 0.68 15.19 -6.94
C ALA A 57 1.37 15.68 -8.23
N GLN A 58 2.65 15.35 -8.37
CA GLN A 58 3.47 15.58 -9.56
C GLN A 58 4.17 14.27 -9.91
N ASP A 59 4.23 13.97 -11.21
CA ASP A 59 4.88 12.76 -11.68
C ASP A 59 6.36 12.75 -11.30
N ARG A 60 6.86 11.58 -10.89
CA ARG A 60 8.26 11.37 -10.50
C ARG A 60 9.05 10.87 -11.70
N HIS A 61 10.19 11.52 -11.99
CA HIS A 61 11.04 11.20 -13.14
C HIS A 61 12.41 10.65 -12.72
N ASP A 62 12.71 10.66 -11.42
CA ASP A 62 13.99 10.21 -10.89
C ASP A 62 13.83 8.95 -10.02
N ARG A 63 14.82 8.07 -10.16
CA ARG A 63 14.83 6.78 -9.44
C ARG A 63 14.99 6.95 -7.92
N GLU A 64 15.81 7.90 -7.51
CA GLU A 64 16.13 8.10 -6.10
C GLU A 64 14.89 8.48 -5.28
N SER A 65 14.04 9.36 -5.82
CA SER A 65 12.79 9.73 -5.17
C SER A 65 11.83 8.53 -5.05
N LEU A 66 11.74 7.69 -6.09
CA LEU A 66 10.92 6.47 -6.06
C LEU A 66 11.47 5.43 -5.07
N GLU A 67 12.78 5.29 -4.97
CA GLU A 67 13.40 4.38 -3.99
C GLU A 67 13.18 4.85 -2.54
N ARG A 68 13.17 6.14 -2.28
CA ARG A 68 12.77 6.69 -0.97
C ARG A 68 11.32 6.34 -0.63
N GLU A 69 10.42 6.44 -1.60
CA GLU A 69 9.01 6.03 -1.39
C GLU A 69 8.90 4.51 -1.15
N ILE A 70 9.67 3.69 -1.85
CA ILE A 70 9.72 2.24 -1.59
C ILE A 70 10.14 1.96 -0.14
N ILE A 71 11.17 2.64 0.37
CA ILE A 71 11.61 2.47 1.77
C ILE A 71 10.47 2.83 2.72
N ARG A 72 9.80 3.95 2.49
CA ARG A 72 8.67 4.41 3.29
C ARG A 72 7.49 3.41 3.27
N PHE A 73 7.13 2.91 2.09
CA PHE A 73 6.05 1.93 1.95
C PHE A 73 6.41 0.60 2.61
N SER A 74 7.65 0.15 2.43
CA SER A 74 8.14 -1.10 3.02
C SER A 74 8.13 -1.06 4.54
N ASP A 75 8.51 0.06 5.13
CA ASP A 75 8.46 0.27 6.58
C ASP A 75 7.01 0.21 7.10
N ALA A 76 6.09 0.92 6.45
CA ALA A 76 4.67 0.92 6.81
C ALA A 76 4.00 -0.46 6.62
N ILE A 77 4.42 -1.23 5.61
CA ILE A 77 3.92 -2.60 5.37
C ILE A 77 4.45 -3.54 6.44
N ALA A 78 5.76 -3.49 6.72
CA ALA A 78 6.41 -4.34 7.73
C ALA A 78 5.80 -4.14 9.12
N THR A 79 5.59 -2.88 9.54
CA THR A 79 4.90 -2.56 10.81
C THR A 79 3.51 -3.18 10.87
N ARG A 80 2.74 -3.14 9.76
CA ARG A 80 1.40 -3.78 9.72
C ARG A 80 1.47 -5.30 9.74
N LEU A 81 2.44 -5.90 9.04
CA LEU A 81 2.66 -7.35 9.08
C LEU A 81 2.92 -7.80 10.51
N ARG A 82 3.90 -7.18 11.20
CA ARG A 82 4.25 -7.52 12.59
C ARG A 82 3.09 -7.30 13.56
N LYS A 83 2.35 -6.19 13.41
CA LYS A 83 1.18 -5.90 14.25
C LYS A 83 0.11 -7.00 14.18
N HIS A 84 0.00 -7.69 13.04
CA HIS A 84 -0.95 -8.80 12.85
C HIS A 84 -0.33 -10.18 13.00
N GLY A 85 0.96 -10.29 13.40
CA GLY A 85 1.67 -11.56 13.48
C GLY A 85 1.80 -12.27 12.14
N LEU A 86 1.94 -11.51 11.05
CA LEU A 86 1.99 -12.03 9.68
C LEU A 86 3.36 -11.83 9.05
N ALA A 87 3.76 -12.78 8.22
CA ALA A 87 4.85 -12.63 7.27
C ALA A 87 4.37 -12.98 5.86
N GLY A 88 5.06 -12.54 4.81
CA GLY A 88 4.66 -12.83 3.45
C GLY A 88 5.81 -13.15 2.53
N ARG A 89 5.54 -13.91 1.46
CA ARG A 89 6.58 -14.45 0.55
C ARG A 89 6.68 -13.72 -0.77
N THR A 90 5.63 -13.08 -1.25
CA THR A 90 5.62 -12.47 -2.58
C THR A 90 5.55 -10.96 -2.44
N ILE A 91 6.61 -10.30 -2.91
CA ILE A 91 6.70 -8.84 -2.94
C ILE A 91 6.39 -8.39 -4.35
N SER A 92 5.51 -7.41 -4.50
CA SER A 92 5.18 -6.84 -5.81
C SER A 92 5.19 -5.32 -5.77
N ILE A 93 5.56 -4.74 -6.91
CA ILE A 93 5.40 -3.32 -7.18
C ILE A 93 4.34 -3.09 -8.24
N LYS A 94 3.61 -1.99 -8.09
CA LYS A 94 2.68 -1.47 -9.09
C LYS A 94 3.16 -0.07 -9.47
N VAL A 95 3.37 0.15 -10.76
CA VAL A 95 3.78 1.45 -11.29
C VAL A 95 2.77 1.88 -12.33
N ARG A 96 2.21 3.08 -12.16
CA ARG A 96 1.38 3.72 -13.19
C ARG A 96 2.09 4.95 -13.69
N PHE A 97 2.23 5.04 -15.00
CA PHE A 97 2.85 6.16 -15.68
C PHE A 97 1.87 7.33 -15.92
N HIS A 98 2.39 8.47 -16.40
CA HIS A 98 1.60 9.66 -16.71
C HIS A 98 0.48 9.39 -17.71
N ASP A 99 0.70 8.49 -18.66
CA ASP A 99 -0.26 8.05 -19.68
C ASP A 99 -1.28 7.01 -19.17
N PHE A 100 -1.34 6.79 -17.85
CA PHE A 100 -2.18 5.81 -17.15
C PHE A 100 -1.85 4.34 -17.46
N ARG A 101 -0.86 4.04 -18.27
CA ARG A 101 -0.37 2.67 -18.43
C ARG A 101 0.14 2.16 -17.09
N THR A 102 -0.31 0.98 -16.71
CA THR A 102 0.07 0.36 -15.43
C THR A 102 0.86 -0.92 -15.69
N ILE A 103 1.94 -1.08 -14.95
CA ILE A 103 2.71 -2.33 -14.91
C ILE A 103 2.74 -2.85 -13.48
N THR A 104 2.79 -4.17 -13.35
CA THR A 104 3.01 -4.87 -12.08
C THR A 104 4.16 -5.84 -12.27
N ARG A 105 5.05 -5.89 -11.26
CA ARG A 105 6.14 -6.85 -11.20
C ARG A 105 6.17 -7.48 -9.83
N ALA A 106 6.53 -8.74 -9.75
CA ALA A 106 6.55 -9.49 -8.50
C ALA A 106 7.76 -10.42 -8.44
N ALA A 107 8.23 -10.67 -7.23
CA ALA A 107 9.23 -11.68 -6.91
C ALA A 107 8.77 -12.43 -5.65
N SER A 108 9.04 -13.74 -5.64
CA SER A 108 8.74 -14.59 -4.49
C SER A 108 10.03 -14.99 -3.79
N LEU A 109 10.06 -14.79 -2.48
CA LEU A 109 11.17 -15.16 -1.61
C LEU A 109 11.16 -16.67 -1.30
N ALA A 110 12.31 -17.19 -0.95
CA ALA A 110 12.44 -18.57 -0.45
C ALA A 110 11.70 -18.76 0.88
N ALA A 111 11.76 -17.76 1.78
CA ALA A 111 11.07 -17.75 3.06
C ALA A 111 10.17 -16.52 3.23
N PRO A 112 9.08 -16.59 4.02
CA PRO A 112 8.27 -15.43 4.36
C PRO A 112 9.08 -14.40 5.13
N THR A 113 8.74 -13.10 4.99
CA THR A 113 9.40 -12.00 5.71
C THR A 113 8.38 -10.97 6.20
N ASP A 114 8.68 -10.34 7.32
CA ASP A 114 8.07 -9.13 7.87
C ASP A 114 9.10 -7.98 8.02
N ALA A 115 10.33 -8.21 7.53
CA ALA A 115 11.42 -7.25 7.63
C ALA A 115 11.33 -6.17 6.54
N SER A 116 11.27 -4.90 6.96
CA SER A 116 11.18 -3.75 6.05
C SER A 116 12.36 -3.65 5.10
N THR A 117 13.56 -4.02 5.56
CA THR A 117 14.79 -4.00 4.74
C THR A 117 14.75 -5.00 3.59
N VAL A 118 14.23 -6.21 3.85
CA VAL A 118 14.06 -7.25 2.83
C VAL A 118 13.02 -6.82 1.81
N ILE A 119 11.86 -6.34 2.27
CA ILE A 119 10.79 -5.85 1.40
C ILE A 119 11.29 -4.69 0.51
N ALA A 120 12.02 -3.74 1.09
CA ALA A 120 12.58 -2.60 0.35
C ALA A 120 13.62 -3.03 -0.68
N ARG A 121 14.51 -3.96 -0.32
CA ARG A 121 15.53 -4.49 -1.23
C ARG A 121 14.89 -5.13 -2.46
N GLU A 122 13.94 -6.02 -2.27
CA GLU A 122 13.26 -6.71 -3.36
C GLU A 122 12.43 -5.74 -4.21
N ALA A 123 11.69 -4.83 -3.59
CA ALA A 123 10.91 -3.83 -4.30
C ALA A 123 11.80 -2.90 -5.15
N LYS A 124 12.97 -2.51 -4.64
CA LYS A 124 13.97 -1.73 -5.41
C LYS A 124 14.54 -2.55 -6.59
N ALA A 125 14.83 -3.82 -6.39
CA ALA A 125 15.27 -4.70 -7.46
C ALA A 125 14.23 -4.80 -8.59
N LEU A 126 12.94 -4.91 -8.23
CA LEU A 126 11.84 -4.88 -9.19
C LEU A 126 11.70 -3.51 -9.89
N LEU A 127 11.99 -2.41 -9.20
CA LEU A 127 11.98 -1.07 -9.79
C LEU A 127 13.18 -0.84 -10.73
N ALA A 128 14.29 -1.53 -10.53
CA ALA A 128 15.53 -1.31 -11.30
C ALA A 128 15.36 -1.44 -12.82
N VAL A 129 14.42 -2.29 -13.25
CA VAL A 129 14.11 -2.51 -14.68
C VAL A 129 12.99 -1.60 -15.22
N VAL A 130 12.53 -0.64 -14.42
CA VAL A 130 11.50 0.35 -14.80
C VAL A 130 12.20 1.65 -15.17
N ASP A 131 11.88 2.23 -16.31
CA ASP A 131 12.35 3.56 -16.69
C ASP A 131 11.44 4.65 -16.07
N PRO A 132 11.92 5.42 -15.10
CA PRO A 132 11.13 6.49 -14.49
C PRO A 132 11.05 7.76 -15.33
N SER A 133 11.89 7.94 -16.33
CA SER A 133 11.95 9.15 -17.17
C SER A 133 10.63 9.44 -17.88
N ILE A 134 9.82 8.39 -18.12
CA ILE A 134 8.48 8.47 -18.70
C ILE A 134 7.51 9.26 -17.79
N GLY A 135 7.83 9.41 -16.50
CA GLY A 135 6.96 10.01 -15.49
C GLY A 135 6.09 8.97 -14.77
N VAL A 136 6.40 8.75 -13.49
CA VAL A 136 5.66 7.83 -12.60
C VAL A 136 4.63 8.61 -11.81
N ARG A 137 3.36 8.35 -12.09
CA ARG A 137 2.19 8.95 -11.45
C ARG A 137 1.77 8.25 -10.17
N LEU A 138 1.92 6.92 -10.11
CA LEU A 138 1.59 6.11 -8.93
C LEU A 138 2.64 5.04 -8.75
N LEU A 139 3.04 4.85 -7.51
CA LEU A 139 3.87 3.74 -7.07
C LEU A 139 3.17 3.02 -5.92
N GLY A 140 3.20 1.70 -5.94
CA GLY A 140 2.72 0.84 -4.86
C GLY A 140 3.66 -0.31 -4.60
N VAL A 141 3.72 -0.73 -3.35
CA VAL A 141 4.38 -1.97 -2.89
C VAL A 141 3.33 -2.82 -2.19
N SER A 142 3.34 -4.12 -2.40
CA SER A 142 2.49 -5.03 -1.64
C SER A 142 3.20 -6.34 -1.36
N VAL A 143 2.81 -6.95 -0.23
CA VAL A 143 3.29 -8.27 0.22
C VAL A 143 2.09 -9.20 0.26
N SER A 144 2.20 -10.35 -0.39
CA SER A 144 1.18 -11.39 -0.46
C SER A 144 1.76 -12.77 -0.15
N GLY A 145 0.91 -13.83 -0.23
CA GLY A 145 1.31 -15.15 0.28
C GLY A 145 1.55 -15.06 1.78
N LEU A 146 0.57 -14.45 2.49
CA LEU A 146 0.65 -14.21 3.93
C LEU A 146 0.50 -15.52 4.71
N THR A 147 1.29 -15.63 5.77
CA THR A 147 1.26 -16.74 6.74
C THR A 147 1.40 -16.18 8.16
N GLU A 148 0.77 -16.86 9.11
CA GLU A 148 0.95 -16.64 10.55
C GLU A 148 2.17 -17.42 11.07
N ASP A 149 2.71 -18.33 10.25
CA ASP A 149 3.92 -19.07 10.57
C ASP A 149 5.14 -18.16 10.35
N THR A 150 5.57 -17.53 11.43
CA THR A 150 6.77 -16.70 11.52
C THR A 150 8.01 -17.50 11.91
N ALA A 151 7.94 -18.84 11.86
CA ALA A 151 9.09 -19.68 12.10
C ALA A 151 10.15 -19.36 11.03
N HIS A 152 11.14 -18.57 11.41
CA HIS A 152 12.33 -18.33 10.62
C HIS A 152 13.15 -19.61 10.58
N GLN A 153 13.11 -20.29 9.44
CA GLN A 153 14.15 -21.27 9.15
C GLN A 153 15.45 -20.47 8.98
N LEU A 154 16.30 -20.51 9.99
CA LEU A 154 17.61 -19.89 9.94
C LEU A 154 18.39 -20.49 8.76
N SER A 155 18.70 -19.69 7.78
CA SER A 155 19.68 -20.00 6.74
C SER A 155 21.07 -19.72 7.30
N PHE A 156 22.08 -20.50 6.90
CA PHE A 156 23.46 -20.25 7.32
C PHE A 156 23.98 -18.87 6.87
N ASP A 157 23.32 -18.22 5.92
CA ASP A 157 23.63 -16.87 5.45
C ASP A 157 22.94 -15.75 6.27
N ASP A 158 22.04 -16.10 7.21
CA ASP A 158 21.24 -15.15 8.00
C ASP A 158 21.88 -14.78 9.34
N ALA A 159 23.20 -14.64 9.41
CA ALA A 159 23.90 -14.27 10.66
C ALA A 159 23.41 -12.95 11.29
N GLU A 160 22.79 -12.06 10.50
CA GLU A 160 22.24 -10.78 10.96
C GLU A 160 20.74 -10.82 11.29
N ALA A 161 20.02 -11.89 10.94
CA ALA A 161 18.55 -11.97 11.07
C ALA A 161 18.05 -11.81 12.53
N PRO A 162 18.69 -12.39 13.56
CA PRO A 162 18.26 -12.22 14.94
C PRO A 162 18.35 -10.77 15.43
N ALA A 163 19.45 -10.07 15.10
CA ALA A 163 19.68 -8.68 15.52
C ALA A 163 18.64 -7.73 14.91
N TRP A 164 18.25 -7.94 13.65
CA TRP A 164 17.21 -7.15 13.00
C TRP A 164 15.83 -7.42 13.59
N THR A 165 15.52 -8.63 14.03
CA THR A 165 14.26 -8.97 14.68
C THR A 165 14.09 -8.21 16.00
N GLU A 166 15.16 -8.16 16.84
CA GLU A 166 15.15 -7.39 18.09
C GLU A 166 15.06 -5.89 17.83
N ALA A 167 15.81 -5.37 16.86
CA ALA A 167 15.75 -3.97 16.46
C ALA A 167 14.36 -3.56 15.98
N ASN A 168 13.70 -4.37 15.14
CA ASN A 168 12.36 -4.11 14.68
C ASN A 168 11.34 -4.09 15.83
N ARG A 169 11.47 -4.98 16.82
CA ARG A 169 10.62 -4.98 18.01
C ARG A 169 10.80 -3.70 18.81
N ALA A 170 12.06 -3.30 19.07
CA ALA A 170 12.34 -2.05 19.77
C ALA A 170 11.79 -0.82 19.03
N ILE A 171 11.89 -0.79 17.70
CA ILE A 171 11.31 0.27 16.87
C ILE A 171 9.78 0.31 17.03
N ASP A 172 9.11 -0.84 16.99
CA ASP A 172 7.66 -0.92 17.14
C ASP A 172 7.22 -0.48 18.55
N GLU A 173 7.94 -0.85 19.60
CA GLU A 173 7.70 -0.40 20.99
C GLU A 173 7.87 1.13 21.14
N ILE A 174 8.90 1.70 20.52
CA ILE A 174 9.11 3.16 20.51
C ILE A 174 7.94 3.85 19.81
N ARG A 175 7.50 3.33 18.67
CA ARG A 175 6.37 3.89 17.91
C ARG A 175 5.04 3.79 18.65
N GLU A 176 4.83 2.70 19.38
CA GLU A 176 3.62 2.52 20.20
C GLU A 176 3.59 3.54 21.35
N ARG A 177 4.74 3.80 21.98
CA ARG A 177 4.84 4.68 23.14
C ARG A 177 4.90 6.17 22.78
N PHE A 178 5.59 6.53 21.71
CA PHE A 178 5.91 7.93 21.35
C PHE A 178 5.28 8.42 20.06
N GLY A 179 4.57 7.55 19.34
CA GLY A 179 3.96 7.85 18.04
C GLY A 179 4.76 7.30 16.86
N ALA A 180 4.06 7.12 15.74
CA ALA A 180 4.62 6.47 14.55
C ALA A 180 5.76 7.27 13.88
N ASP A 181 5.89 8.54 14.19
CA ASP A 181 6.88 9.49 13.68
C ASP A 181 8.11 9.66 14.61
N ALA A 182 8.13 8.95 15.75
CA ALA A 182 9.24 9.03 16.69
C ALA A 182 10.54 8.41 16.16
N ILE A 183 10.46 7.37 15.33
CA ILE A 183 11.60 6.66 14.75
C ILE A 183 11.27 6.10 13.38
N GLY A 184 12.21 6.13 12.44
CA GLY A 184 12.06 5.56 11.11
C GLY A 184 13.35 5.51 10.32
N PRO A 185 13.32 4.95 9.09
CA PRO A 185 14.50 4.87 8.25
C PRO A 185 15.11 6.25 7.96
N ALA A 186 16.43 6.38 8.08
CA ALA A 186 17.12 7.64 7.83
C ALA A 186 16.89 8.19 6.41
N ALA A 187 16.65 7.31 5.43
CA ALA A 187 16.39 7.69 4.04
C ALA A 187 15.10 8.53 3.85
N ILE A 188 14.18 8.52 4.83
CA ILE A 188 12.95 9.31 4.82
C ILE A 188 12.96 10.44 5.86
N ALA A 189 14.10 10.66 6.52
CA ALA A 189 14.28 11.76 7.44
C ALA A 189 14.52 13.06 6.68
N THR A 190 13.85 14.13 7.10
CA THR A 190 14.04 15.48 6.62
C THR A 190 14.54 16.38 7.74
N ALA A 191 14.95 17.60 7.42
CA ALA A 191 15.33 18.59 8.43
C ALA A 191 14.17 18.92 9.41
N ARG A 192 12.94 18.56 9.09
CA ARG A 192 11.74 18.74 9.92
C ARG A 192 11.29 17.48 10.66
N GLY A 193 12.07 16.38 10.57
CA GLY A 193 11.73 15.08 11.12
C GLY A 193 11.32 14.06 10.06
N LEU A 194 10.68 12.97 10.46
CA LEU A 194 10.21 11.94 9.54
C LEU A 194 8.99 12.39 8.75
N GLU A 195 9.05 12.32 7.44
CA GLU A 195 7.88 12.56 6.58
C GLU A 195 6.96 11.34 6.56
N LEU A 196 6.05 11.26 7.53
CA LEU A 196 4.98 10.29 7.50
C LEU A 196 3.74 10.94 6.87
N LYS A 197 3.38 10.45 5.68
CA LYS A 197 2.12 10.86 5.05
C LYS A 197 0.96 10.11 5.74
N ARG A 198 0.04 10.86 6.34
CA ARG A 198 -1.16 10.28 6.96
C ARG A 198 -2.17 9.89 5.88
N LYS A 199 -2.86 8.76 6.08
CA LYS A 199 -3.96 8.32 5.21
C LYS A 199 -5.01 9.44 5.14
N GLY A 200 -5.32 9.93 3.92
CA GLY A 200 -6.24 11.05 3.70
C GLY A 200 -5.59 12.43 3.61
N GLY A 201 -4.27 12.56 3.81
CA GLY A 201 -3.57 13.85 3.71
C GLY A 201 -3.37 14.36 2.28
N GLN A 202 -3.66 13.55 1.26
CA GLN A 202 -3.72 13.99 -0.14
C GLN A 202 -5.17 13.99 -0.59
N GLN A 203 -5.83 15.11 -0.45
CA GLN A 203 -7.14 15.32 -1.04
C GLN A 203 -6.98 15.81 -2.48
N TRP A 204 -7.59 15.12 -3.43
CA TRP A 204 -7.71 15.58 -4.81
C TRP A 204 -8.59 16.83 -4.82
N GLY A 205 -7.99 17.98 -5.14
CA GLY A 205 -8.68 19.26 -5.27
C GLY A 205 -7.71 20.35 -5.72
N PRO A 206 -8.19 21.49 -6.22
CA PRO A 206 -7.33 22.64 -6.51
C PRO A 206 -6.59 23.02 -5.23
N HIS A 207 -5.29 23.23 -5.35
CA HIS A 207 -4.42 23.56 -4.23
C HIS A 207 -4.86 24.86 -3.58
N ASP A 208 -5.39 24.80 -2.36
CA ASP A 208 -5.38 25.96 -1.48
C ASP A 208 -3.93 26.22 -1.05
N THR A 209 -3.38 27.29 -1.57
CA THR A 209 -2.04 27.78 -1.28
C THR A 209 -2.03 28.51 0.05
N ALA A 210 -2.20 27.80 1.16
CA ALA A 210 -1.68 28.20 2.48
C ALA A 210 -1.79 27.05 3.48
N PRO A 211 -0.74 26.68 4.22
CA PRO A 211 -0.92 25.85 5.38
C PRO A 211 -1.64 26.66 6.45
N ALA A 212 -2.83 26.20 6.84
CA ALA A 212 -3.53 26.78 7.98
C ALA A 212 -2.63 26.66 9.23
N THR A 213 -2.21 27.79 9.77
CA THR A 213 -1.53 27.87 11.06
C THR A 213 -2.49 27.32 12.11
N PRO A 214 -2.14 26.28 12.88
CA PRO A 214 -3.01 25.80 13.94
C PRO A 214 -3.17 26.92 14.98
N PRO A 215 -4.38 27.13 15.52
CA PRO A 215 -4.61 28.15 16.55
C PRO A 215 -3.72 27.83 17.77
N ALA A 216 -3.02 28.86 18.25
CA ALA A 216 -2.21 28.78 19.45
C ALA A 216 -3.11 28.32 20.62
N ARG A 217 -2.74 27.20 21.27
CA ARG A 217 -3.38 26.79 22.51
C ARG A 217 -3.19 27.90 23.54
N ALA A 218 -4.29 28.52 23.93
CA ALA A 218 -4.31 29.41 25.08
C ALA A 218 -3.76 28.66 26.30
N ARG A 219 -2.71 29.19 26.89
CA ARG A 219 -2.23 28.73 28.19
C ARG A 219 -3.26 29.23 29.20
N GLU A 220 -4.06 28.34 29.74
CA GLU A 220 -4.80 28.63 30.97
C GLU A 220 -3.79 28.77 32.11
N HIS A 221 -3.69 29.96 32.65
CA HIS A 221 -3.06 30.20 33.93
C HIS A 221 -3.97 29.66 35.01
N PRO A 222 -3.49 28.93 36.00
CA PRO A 222 -4.23 28.75 37.24
C PRO A 222 -4.04 30.02 38.08
N GLU A 223 -5.10 30.71 38.33
CA GLU A 223 -5.19 31.66 39.44
C GLU A 223 -5.63 30.93 40.70
N ASP A 224 -4.81 31.14 41.74
CA ASP A 224 -5.04 31.01 43.19
C ASP A 224 -5.88 29.86 43.77
#